data_adb08760d8289cb9704e3379d811c8f1
#
_entry.id   adb08760d8289cb9704e3379d811c8f1
#
_cell.length_a   1.000
_cell.length_b   1.000
_cell.length_c   1.000
_cell.angle_alpha   90.00
_cell.angle_beta   90.00
_cell.angle_gamma   90.00
#
_symmetry.space_group_name_H-M   'P 1'
#
loop_
_entity.id
_entity.type
_entity.pdbx_description
1 polymer ?
#
loop_
_entity_poly.entity_id
_entity_poly.type
_entity_poly.pdbx_seq_one_letter_code
_entity_poly.pdbx_strand_id
1 'polypeptide(L)'
;MSNRIPNHHFIKYFLTAGILVFLGFLLFDYKKELLLILDVSAFQFILIAILIFTGISLNGSKLNKITKSFNIYLSIKEWFALSSMTTLFNNFIYKSGSIVTSKYLKSRHNFPYSAFAAAFVCDQLILLFIGAITGRI
;
A
#
# COMPACT_ATOMS: atom_id res chain seq x y z
N MET A 1 -30.79 -28.95 -19.15
CA MET A 1 -30.75 -27.63 -18.53
C MET A 1 -29.37 -26.99 -18.83
N SER A 2 -29.31 -26.11 -19.83
CA SER A 2 -28.05 -25.48 -20.24
C SER A 2 -27.79 -24.28 -19.34
N ASN A 3 -26.82 -24.37 -18.41
CA ASN A 3 -26.31 -23.25 -17.64
C ASN A 3 -25.49 -22.36 -18.56
N ARG A 4 -26.12 -21.32 -19.11
CA ARG A 4 -25.42 -20.22 -19.80
C ARG A 4 -24.63 -19.43 -18.72
N ILE A 5 -23.34 -19.67 -18.67
CA ILE A 5 -22.40 -18.83 -17.90
C ILE A 5 -22.57 -17.38 -18.43
N PRO A 6 -22.92 -16.41 -17.58
CA PRO A 6 -23.08 -15.01 -18.03
C PRO A 6 -21.75 -14.52 -18.61
N ASN A 7 -21.84 -13.90 -19.78
CA ASN A 7 -20.71 -13.41 -20.57
C ASN A 7 -19.75 -12.59 -19.71
N HIS A 8 -18.62 -13.15 -19.34
CA HIS A 8 -17.56 -12.51 -18.54
C HIS A 8 -17.13 -11.14 -19.07
N HIS A 9 -17.29 -10.93 -20.39
CA HIS A 9 -17.00 -9.65 -21.04
C HIS A 9 -18.04 -8.58 -20.69
N PHE A 10 -19.33 -8.93 -20.63
CA PHE A 10 -20.40 -7.98 -20.30
C PHE A 10 -20.24 -7.45 -18.87
N ILE A 11 -19.93 -8.33 -17.92
CA ILE A 11 -19.70 -7.96 -16.52
C ILE A 11 -18.49 -7.04 -16.41
N LYS A 12 -17.39 -7.30 -17.13
CA LYS A 12 -16.21 -6.45 -17.15
C LYS A 12 -16.52 -5.05 -17.67
N TYR A 13 -17.21 -4.93 -18.81
CA TYR A 13 -17.55 -3.62 -19.38
C TYR A 13 -18.51 -2.84 -18.47
N PHE A 14 -19.49 -3.52 -17.88
CA PHE A 14 -20.43 -2.89 -16.96
C PHE A 14 -19.70 -2.38 -15.70
N LEU A 15 -18.78 -3.16 -15.15
CA LEU A 15 -17.98 -2.76 -13.98
C LEU A 15 -17.04 -1.60 -14.32
N THR A 16 -16.40 -1.65 -15.48
CA THR A 16 -15.52 -0.56 -15.95
C THR A 16 -16.31 0.73 -16.19
N ALA A 17 -17.46 0.65 -16.83
CA ALA A 17 -18.31 1.80 -17.04
C ALA A 17 -18.80 2.39 -15.70
N GLY A 18 -19.20 1.55 -14.74
CA GLY A 18 -19.59 1.96 -13.39
C GLY A 18 -18.48 2.70 -12.67
N ILE A 19 -17.24 2.18 -12.73
CA ILE A 19 -16.05 2.83 -12.14
C ILE A 19 -15.79 4.19 -12.81
N LEU A 20 -15.88 4.28 -14.13
CA LEU A 20 -15.64 5.54 -14.85
C LEU A 20 -16.71 6.59 -14.51
N VAL A 21 -17.99 6.21 -14.44
CA VAL A 21 -19.08 7.10 -14.03
C VAL A 21 -18.87 7.56 -12.57
N PHE A 22 -18.51 6.65 -11.68
CA PHE A 22 -18.24 6.98 -10.28
C PHE A 22 -17.03 7.92 -10.13
N LEU A 23 -15.94 7.69 -10.87
CA LEU A 23 -14.80 8.59 -10.92
C LEU A 23 -15.18 9.96 -11.48
N GLY A 24 -15.97 10.01 -12.55
CA GLY A 24 -16.48 11.26 -13.12
C GLY A 24 -17.32 12.04 -12.11
N PHE A 25 -18.18 11.36 -11.36
CA PHE A 25 -18.98 11.97 -10.30
C PHE A 25 -18.10 12.53 -9.17
N LEU A 26 -17.10 11.75 -8.71
CA LEU A 26 -16.16 12.21 -7.70
C LEU A 26 -15.36 13.44 -8.18
N LEU A 27 -14.87 13.44 -9.42
CA LEU A 27 -14.14 14.57 -9.98
C LEU A 27 -15.02 15.83 -10.06
N PHE A 28 -16.31 15.67 -10.32
CA PHE A 28 -17.24 16.80 -10.38
C PHE A 28 -17.56 17.34 -8.97
N ASP A 29 -17.77 16.46 -8.01
CA ASP A 29 -18.08 16.82 -6.62
C ASP A 29 -16.90 17.49 -5.92
N TYR A 30 -15.69 16.96 -6.14
CA TYR A 30 -14.43 17.48 -5.56
C TYR A 30 -13.69 18.48 -6.47
N LYS A 31 -14.40 19.12 -7.40
CA LYS A 31 -13.81 20.08 -8.34
C LYS A 31 -13.07 21.23 -7.64
N LYS A 32 -13.61 21.74 -6.54
CA LYS A 32 -12.98 22.84 -5.79
C LYS A 32 -11.67 22.41 -5.13
N GLU A 33 -11.66 21.23 -4.52
CA GLU A 33 -10.47 20.65 -3.89
C GLU A 33 -9.40 20.31 -4.92
N LEU A 34 -9.80 19.84 -6.10
CA LEU A 34 -8.88 19.60 -7.21
C LEU A 34 -8.24 20.89 -7.72
N LEU A 35 -8.99 21.99 -7.77
CA LEU A 35 -8.44 23.29 -8.15
C LEU A 35 -7.40 23.80 -7.12
N LEU A 36 -7.62 23.51 -5.81
CA LEU A 36 -6.63 23.83 -4.78
C LEU A 36 -5.30 23.07 -4.98
N ILE A 37 -5.33 21.88 -5.57
CA ILE A 37 -4.11 21.12 -5.89
C ILE A 37 -3.30 21.82 -7.00
N LEU A 38 -3.96 22.56 -7.91
CA LEU A 38 -3.28 23.31 -8.96
C LEU A 38 -2.55 24.55 -8.44
N ASP A 39 -2.94 25.08 -7.26
CA ASP A 39 -2.29 26.19 -6.59
C ASP A 39 -1.04 25.76 -5.79
N VAL A 40 -0.77 24.45 -5.70
CA VAL A 40 0.43 23.93 -5.04
C VAL A 40 1.66 24.31 -5.85
N SER A 41 2.60 25.03 -5.21
CA SER A 41 3.84 25.41 -5.89
C SER A 41 4.65 24.17 -6.29
N ALA A 42 5.39 24.27 -7.39
CA ALA A 42 6.28 23.19 -7.84
C ALA A 42 7.25 22.72 -6.74
N PHE A 43 7.71 23.65 -5.90
CA PHE A 43 8.57 23.36 -4.76
C PHE A 43 7.86 22.46 -3.71
N GLN A 44 6.63 22.78 -3.35
CA GLN A 44 5.84 21.97 -2.40
C GLN A 44 5.58 20.57 -2.97
N PHE A 45 5.28 20.47 -4.26
CA PHE A 45 5.09 19.18 -4.94
C PHE A 45 6.35 18.31 -4.87
N ILE A 46 7.52 18.89 -5.16
CA ILE A 46 8.81 18.20 -5.07
C ILE A 46 9.08 17.75 -3.63
N LEU A 47 8.82 18.62 -2.64
CA LEU A 47 9.02 18.31 -1.24
C LEU A 47 8.14 17.10 -0.80
N ILE A 48 6.86 17.11 -1.17
CA ILE A 48 5.93 16.01 -0.88
C ILE A 48 6.41 14.72 -1.55
N ALA A 49 6.84 14.78 -2.82
CA ALA A 49 7.37 13.63 -3.54
C ALA A 49 8.60 13.03 -2.84
N ILE A 50 9.54 13.87 -2.39
CA ILE A 50 10.72 13.44 -1.62
C ILE A 50 10.30 12.78 -0.30
N LEU A 51 9.35 13.36 0.44
CA LEU A 51 8.86 12.79 1.70
C LEU A 51 8.21 11.42 1.49
N ILE A 52 7.37 11.28 0.46
CA ILE A 52 6.74 10.00 0.11
C ILE A 52 7.81 8.97 -0.26
N PHE A 53 8.75 9.32 -1.13
CA PHE A 53 9.84 8.45 -1.55
C PHE A 53 10.69 7.98 -0.37
N THR A 54 11.02 8.91 0.54
CA THR A 54 11.77 8.62 1.77
C THR A 54 10.98 7.66 2.66
N GLY A 55 9.70 7.89 2.87
CA GLY A 55 8.82 7.00 3.65
C GLY A 55 8.76 5.58 3.08
N ILE A 56 8.57 5.45 1.76
CA ILE A 56 8.58 4.15 1.07
C ILE A 56 9.94 3.45 1.24
N SER A 57 11.04 4.19 1.09
CA SER A 57 12.39 3.66 1.20
C SER A 57 12.71 3.16 2.63
N LEU A 58 12.29 3.91 3.65
CA LEU A 58 12.43 3.50 5.06
C LEU A 58 11.62 2.23 5.36
N ASN A 59 10.37 2.17 4.93
CA ASN A 59 9.53 0.98 5.10
C ASN A 59 10.11 -0.24 4.38
N GLY A 60 10.61 -0.07 3.16
CA GLY A 60 11.25 -1.13 2.41
C GLY A 60 12.57 -1.61 3.05
N SER A 61 13.38 -0.68 3.54
CA SER A 61 14.63 -1.01 4.27
C SER A 61 14.34 -1.79 5.56
N LYS A 62 13.27 -1.42 6.29
CA LYS A 62 12.80 -2.16 7.46
C LYS A 62 12.38 -3.59 7.08
N LEU A 63 11.57 -3.74 6.03
CA LEU A 63 11.16 -5.05 5.52
C LEU A 63 12.38 -5.91 5.15
N ASN A 64 13.35 -5.35 4.45
CA ASN A 64 14.58 -6.04 4.09
C ASN A 64 15.40 -6.49 5.32
N LYS A 65 15.47 -5.67 6.37
CA LYS A 65 16.14 -6.07 7.64
C LYS A 65 15.41 -7.24 8.31
N ILE A 66 14.09 -7.20 8.36
CA ILE A 66 13.29 -8.29 8.93
C ILE A 66 13.51 -9.59 8.14
N THR A 67 13.43 -9.55 6.81
CA THR A 67 13.61 -10.76 5.99
C THR A 67 15.03 -11.31 6.08
N LYS A 68 16.05 -10.45 6.20
CA LYS A 68 17.44 -10.85 6.41
C LYS A 68 17.64 -11.65 7.70
N SER A 69 16.93 -11.36 8.76
CA SER A 69 16.98 -12.15 10.01
C SER A 69 16.52 -13.59 9.83
N PHE A 70 15.84 -13.88 8.72
CA PHE A 70 15.40 -15.22 8.32
C PHE A 70 16.18 -15.76 7.11
N ASN A 71 17.38 -15.22 6.84
CA ASN A 71 18.23 -15.58 5.69
C ASN A 71 17.58 -15.34 4.31
N ILE A 72 16.63 -14.43 4.23
CA ILE A 72 15.98 -14.02 2.98
C ILE A 72 16.51 -12.65 2.57
N TYR A 73 17.17 -12.59 1.42
CA TYR A 73 17.77 -11.38 0.87
C TYR A 73 16.91 -10.86 -0.28
N LEU A 74 16.21 -9.75 -0.02
CA LEU A 74 15.42 -9.08 -1.06
C LEU A 74 16.31 -8.14 -1.86
N SER A 75 16.15 -8.12 -3.18
CA SER A 75 16.80 -7.12 -4.03
C SER A 75 16.24 -5.73 -3.76
N ILE A 76 16.99 -4.68 -4.09
CA ILE A 76 16.53 -3.28 -3.93
C ILE A 76 15.21 -3.03 -4.65
N LYS A 77 15.09 -3.54 -5.88
CA LYS A 77 13.85 -3.43 -6.66
C LYS A 77 12.68 -4.13 -5.98
N GLU A 78 12.91 -5.28 -5.40
CA GLU A 78 11.89 -6.12 -4.77
C GLU A 78 11.36 -5.51 -3.48
N TRP A 79 12.23 -5.14 -2.54
CA TRP A 79 11.76 -4.53 -1.29
C TRP A 79 11.14 -3.15 -1.51
N PHE A 80 11.63 -2.37 -2.49
CA PHE A 80 11.04 -1.09 -2.84
C PHE A 80 9.65 -1.26 -3.46
N ALA A 81 9.50 -2.21 -4.41
CA ALA A 81 8.20 -2.53 -5.01
C ALA A 81 7.19 -3.01 -3.96
N LEU A 82 7.61 -3.92 -3.05
CA LEU A 82 6.75 -4.40 -1.98
C LEU A 82 6.32 -3.29 -1.02
N SER A 83 7.24 -2.39 -0.66
CA SER A 83 6.93 -1.25 0.19
C SER A 83 5.96 -0.28 -0.48
N SER A 84 6.17 0.01 -1.76
CA SER A 84 5.27 0.85 -2.56
C SER A 84 3.87 0.24 -2.65
N MET A 85 3.77 -1.04 -2.96
CA MET A 85 2.50 -1.76 -2.99
C MET A 85 1.82 -1.77 -1.62
N THR A 86 2.58 -2.04 -0.55
CA THR A 86 2.05 -2.03 0.82
C THR A 86 1.45 -0.67 1.17
N THR A 87 2.15 0.41 0.86
CA THR A 87 1.69 1.77 1.12
C THR A 87 0.43 2.07 0.31
N LEU A 88 0.43 1.72 -0.97
CA LEU A 88 -0.72 1.94 -1.86
C LEU A 88 -1.96 1.19 -1.36
N PHE A 89 -1.85 -0.11 -1.09
CA PHE A 89 -2.98 -0.92 -0.63
C PHE A 89 -3.51 -0.48 0.74
N ASN A 90 -2.64 -0.07 1.66
CA ASN A 90 -3.04 0.43 2.97
C ASN A 90 -3.86 1.73 2.90
N ASN A 91 -3.70 2.52 1.84
CA ASN A 91 -4.51 3.72 1.62
C ASN A 91 -5.93 3.40 1.16
N PHE A 92 -6.14 2.28 0.48
CA PHE A 92 -7.49 1.86 0.05
C PHE A 92 -8.22 1.07 1.13
N ILE A 93 -7.53 0.11 1.74
CA ILE A 93 -8.11 -0.75 2.79
C ILE A 93 -7.08 -0.91 3.89
N TYR A 94 -7.46 -0.54 5.10
CA TYR A 94 -6.58 -0.62 6.26
C TYR A 94 -5.90 -1.99 6.40
N LYS A 95 -4.58 -1.99 6.48
CA LYS A 95 -3.71 -3.18 6.61
C LYS A 95 -3.73 -4.18 5.44
N SER A 96 -4.42 -3.91 4.34
CA SER A 96 -4.44 -4.83 3.18
C SER A 96 -3.06 -5.00 2.54
N GLY A 97 -2.23 -3.98 2.56
CA GLY A 97 -0.86 -4.04 2.07
C GLY A 97 0.00 -5.07 2.81
N SER A 98 -0.17 -5.20 4.13
CA SER A 98 0.54 -6.22 4.91
C SER A 98 0.14 -7.64 4.52
N ILE A 99 -1.14 -7.86 4.18
CA ILE A 99 -1.63 -9.16 3.70
C ILE A 99 -1.01 -9.50 2.35
N VAL A 100 -0.98 -8.54 1.41
CA VAL A 100 -0.38 -8.73 0.09
C VAL A 100 1.10 -9.06 0.22
N THR A 101 1.84 -8.29 1.04
CA THR A 101 3.27 -8.49 1.28
C THR A 101 3.56 -9.85 1.92
N SER A 102 2.79 -10.25 2.93
CA SER A 102 2.97 -11.56 3.59
C SER A 102 2.71 -12.71 2.62
N LYS A 103 1.67 -12.61 1.78
CA LYS A 103 1.37 -13.59 0.74
C LYS A 103 2.49 -13.69 -0.30
N TYR A 104 3.02 -12.57 -0.75
CA TYR A 104 4.14 -12.53 -1.68
C TYR A 104 5.38 -13.21 -1.09
N LEU A 105 5.79 -12.82 0.12
CA LEU A 105 6.95 -13.38 0.80
C LEU A 105 6.79 -14.89 1.04
N LYS A 106 5.59 -15.35 1.37
CA LYS A 106 5.31 -16.78 1.52
C LYS A 106 5.44 -17.52 0.19
N SER A 107 4.87 -16.99 -0.88
CA SER A 107 4.85 -17.68 -2.19
C SER A 107 6.22 -17.67 -2.89
N ARG A 108 6.99 -16.60 -2.73
CA ARG A 108 8.26 -16.41 -3.45
C ARG A 108 9.47 -16.89 -2.67
N HIS A 109 9.46 -16.71 -1.36
CA HIS A 109 10.61 -16.95 -0.49
C HIS A 109 10.34 -17.97 0.64
N ASN A 110 9.18 -18.61 0.64
CA ASN A 110 8.75 -19.54 1.71
C ASN A 110 8.75 -18.90 3.11
N PHE A 111 8.65 -17.59 3.22
CA PHE A 111 8.66 -16.88 4.49
C PHE A 111 7.42 -17.24 5.33
N PRO A 112 7.58 -17.73 6.57
CA PRO A 112 6.43 -18.20 7.36
C PRO A 112 5.55 -17.01 7.78
N TYR A 113 4.23 -17.18 7.68
CA TYR A 113 3.27 -16.16 8.10
C TYR A 113 3.38 -15.80 9.58
N SER A 114 3.73 -16.77 10.43
CA SER A 114 3.94 -16.54 11.86
C SER A 114 5.09 -15.58 12.14
N ALA A 115 6.20 -15.70 11.42
CA ALA A 115 7.33 -14.79 11.52
C ALA A 115 6.98 -13.38 11.04
N PHE A 116 6.20 -13.29 9.95
CA PHE A 116 5.71 -12.00 9.48
C PHE A 116 4.77 -11.34 10.49
N ALA A 117 3.83 -12.10 11.06
CA ALA A 117 2.91 -11.61 12.08
C ALA A 117 3.65 -11.17 13.35
N ALA A 118 4.62 -11.95 13.82
CA ALA A 118 5.44 -11.58 14.97
C ALA A 118 6.22 -10.27 14.74
N ALA A 119 6.88 -10.14 13.58
CA ALA A 119 7.58 -8.91 13.22
C ALA A 119 6.63 -7.70 13.13
N PHE A 120 5.42 -7.89 12.60
CA PHE A 120 4.41 -6.85 12.52
C PHE A 120 3.93 -6.42 13.91
N VAL A 121 3.66 -7.37 14.82
CA VAL A 121 3.27 -7.07 16.21
C VAL A 121 4.38 -6.32 16.94
N CYS A 122 5.64 -6.76 16.83
CA CYS A 122 6.78 -6.05 17.41
C CYS A 122 6.88 -4.62 16.90
N ASP A 123 6.68 -4.40 15.61
CA ASP A 123 6.68 -3.06 15.01
C ASP A 123 5.58 -2.16 15.60
N GLN A 124 4.36 -2.68 15.77
CA GLN A 124 3.26 -1.94 16.38
C GLN A 124 3.53 -1.61 17.85
N LEU A 125 4.13 -2.53 18.60
CA LEU A 125 4.52 -2.29 19.99
C LEU A 125 5.59 -1.20 20.10
N ILE A 126 6.59 -1.19 19.23
CA ILE A 126 7.62 -0.14 19.18
C ILE A 126 6.97 1.22 18.89
N LEU A 127 6.07 1.30 17.93
CA LEU A 127 5.36 2.53 17.59
C LEU A 127 4.51 3.03 18.76
N LEU A 128 3.80 2.14 19.46
CA LEU A 128 3.06 2.44 20.67
C LEU A 128 3.95 3.00 21.77
N PHE A 129 5.10 2.38 21.98
CA PHE A 129 6.06 2.79 23.01
C PHE A 129 6.64 4.18 22.70
N ILE A 130 7.04 4.41 21.45
CA ILE A 130 7.52 5.72 21.01
C ILE A 130 6.42 6.77 21.16
N GLY A 131 5.18 6.45 20.75
CA GLY A 131 4.02 7.34 20.90
C GLY A 131 3.76 7.71 22.36
N ALA A 132 3.82 6.73 23.28
CA ALA A 132 3.65 6.97 24.71
C ALA A 132 4.73 7.92 25.28
N ILE A 133 6.01 7.70 24.90
CA ILE A 133 7.13 8.55 25.35
C ILE A 133 7.01 9.98 24.79
N THR A 134 6.56 10.12 23.56
CA THR A 134 6.42 11.45 22.93
C THR A 134 5.13 12.19 23.32
N GLY A 135 4.29 11.58 24.18
CA GLY A 135 3.05 12.18 24.67
C GLY A 135 1.99 12.42 23.59
N ARG A 136 2.03 11.66 22.51
CA ARG A 136 1.12 11.78 21.35
C ARG A 136 0.19 10.57 21.21
N ILE A 137 -0.26 10.01 22.31
CA ILE A 137 -1.35 9.02 22.33
C ILE A 137 -2.58 9.67 22.94
#